data_dde35b3b39c9ced0c6f88c915cd7b203
#
_entry.id   dde35b3b39c9ced0c6f88c915cd7b203
#
_cell.length_a   1.000
_cell.length_b   1.000
_cell.length_c   1.000
_cell.angle_alpha   90.00
_cell.angle_beta   90.00
_cell.angle_gamma   90.00
#
_symmetry.space_group_name_H-M   'P 1'
#
loop_
_entity.id
_entity.type
_entity.pdbx_description
1 polymer ?
#
loop_
_entity_poly.entity_id
_entity_poly.type
_entity_poly.pdbx_seq_one_letter_code
_entity_poly.pdbx_strand_id
1 'polypeptide(L)'
;MNDTDRGPRLALYQPDIPGNTGAILRLGACMGLAVDVIGPAGFDLSDRALKRAGMDYLAMAALTRHDDWPAFAAWREAEGRRLVLFTTRATLPYTQLAFGPGDILLFGRETAGVPDAVQAAADERVLVPMPGGGRSLNLAMTAAMAAGEVMRQITVN
;
A
#
# COMPACT_ATOMS: atom_id res chain seq x y z
N MET A 1 -4.15 -21.59 -2.34
CA MET A 1 -3.70 -20.29 -1.83
C MET A 1 -2.26 -20.07 -2.29
N ASN A 2 -2.04 -19.00 -3.02
CA ASN A 2 -0.75 -18.60 -3.61
C ASN A 2 0.11 -17.96 -2.51
N ASP A 3 1.40 -18.04 -2.64
CA ASP A 3 2.32 -17.45 -1.65
C ASP A 3 2.10 -15.95 -1.47
N THR A 4 1.65 -15.27 -2.54
CA THR A 4 1.32 -13.84 -2.52
C THR A 4 0.15 -13.54 -1.57
N ASP A 5 -0.76 -14.47 -1.38
CA ASP A 5 -1.91 -14.27 -0.47
C ASP A 5 -1.53 -14.35 1.02
N ARG A 6 -0.39 -14.94 1.32
CA ARG A 6 0.07 -15.12 2.70
C ARG A 6 1.07 -14.08 3.16
N GLY A 7 1.67 -13.38 2.20
CA GLY A 7 2.69 -12.39 2.47
C GLY A 7 2.14 -11.02 2.80
N PRO A 8 3.03 -10.04 3.01
CA PRO A 8 2.63 -8.65 3.19
C PRO A 8 1.92 -8.11 1.97
N ARG A 9 1.09 -7.11 2.18
CA ARG A 9 0.28 -6.50 1.13
C ARG A 9 0.53 -5.00 1.11
N LEU A 10 0.42 -4.41 -0.06
CA LEU A 10 0.43 -2.95 -0.25
C LEU A 10 -1.01 -2.51 -0.45
N ALA A 11 -1.48 -1.52 0.28
CA ALA A 11 -2.84 -1.01 0.16
C ALA A 11 -2.83 0.48 -0.14
N LEU A 12 -3.63 0.90 -1.12
CA LEU A 12 -3.75 2.28 -1.56
C LEU A 12 -5.13 2.81 -1.20
N TYR A 13 -5.16 3.87 -0.40
CA TYR A 13 -6.40 4.52 0.01
C TYR A 13 -6.79 5.56 -1.05
N GLN A 14 -7.86 5.31 -1.79
CA GLN A 14 -8.45 6.21 -2.78
C GLN A 14 -7.39 6.92 -3.65
N PRO A 15 -6.56 6.16 -4.38
CA PRO A 15 -5.46 6.78 -5.14
C PRO A 15 -5.97 7.76 -6.20
N ASP A 16 -5.24 8.87 -6.38
CA ASP A 16 -5.59 9.96 -7.29
C ASP A 16 -4.85 9.90 -8.61
N ILE A 17 -3.63 9.38 -8.61
CA ILE A 17 -2.69 9.49 -9.74
C ILE A 17 -2.47 8.12 -10.37
N PRO A 18 -2.99 7.91 -11.61
CA PRO A 18 -2.89 6.60 -12.26
C PRO A 18 -1.46 6.07 -12.40
N GLY A 19 -0.52 6.97 -12.69
CA GLY A 19 0.89 6.60 -12.86
C GLY A 19 1.51 5.99 -11.60
N ASN A 20 1.16 6.53 -10.43
CA ASN A 20 1.63 5.97 -9.15
C ASN A 20 1.03 4.61 -8.87
N THR A 21 -0.26 4.44 -9.14
CA THR A 21 -0.92 3.14 -9.00
C THR A 21 -0.29 2.11 -9.93
N GLY A 22 -0.04 2.47 -11.17
CA GLY A 22 0.64 1.58 -12.12
C GLY A 22 2.03 1.16 -11.67
N ALA A 23 2.81 2.09 -11.16
CA ALA A 23 4.14 1.79 -10.64
C ALA A 23 4.08 0.84 -9.42
N ILE A 24 3.09 1.01 -8.56
CA ILE A 24 2.91 0.15 -7.38
C ILE A 24 2.42 -1.25 -7.79
N LEU A 25 1.54 -1.35 -8.78
CA LEU A 25 1.12 -2.64 -9.33
C LEU A 25 2.33 -3.40 -9.91
N ARG A 26 3.21 -2.70 -10.63
CA ARG A 26 4.44 -3.29 -11.15
C ARG A 26 5.36 -3.73 -10.02
N LEU A 27 5.51 -2.91 -9.00
CA LEU A 27 6.31 -3.24 -7.81
C LEU A 27 5.78 -4.51 -7.16
N GLY A 28 4.48 -4.60 -6.93
CA GLY A 28 3.86 -5.79 -6.34
C GLY A 28 4.08 -7.04 -7.18
N ALA A 29 3.91 -6.93 -8.50
CA ALA A 29 4.14 -8.05 -9.42
C ALA A 29 5.59 -8.54 -9.34
N CYS A 30 6.55 -7.62 -9.33
CA CYS A 30 7.97 -7.97 -9.30
C CYS A 30 8.44 -8.52 -7.95
N MET A 31 7.85 -8.04 -6.87
CA MET A 31 8.26 -8.41 -5.50
C MET A 31 7.41 -9.52 -4.90
N GLY A 32 6.39 -9.99 -5.60
CA GLY A 32 5.49 -11.02 -5.07
C GLY A 32 4.57 -10.50 -3.96
N LEU A 33 4.20 -9.22 -3.98
CA LEU A 33 3.32 -8.61 -3.01
C LEU A 33 1.95 -8.34 -3.63
N ALA A 34 0.89 -8.74 -2.95
CA ALA A 34 -0.47 -8.39 -3.36
C ALA A 34 -0.73 -6.91 -3.14
N VAL A 35 -1.58 -6.33 -3.98
CA VAL A 35 -1.96 -4.92 -3.91
C VAL A 35 -3.47 -4.81 -3.73
N ASP A 36 -3.86 -4.04 -2.72
CA ASP A 36 -5.26 -3.69 -2.47
C ASP A 36 -5.49 -2.24 -2.86
N VAL A 37 -6.55 -1.98 -3.61
CA VAL A 37 -6.97 -0.62 -3.92
C VAL A 37 -8.32 -0.37 -3.27
N ILE A 38 -8.38 0.65 -2.42
CA ILE A 38 -9.58 1.03 -1.69
C ILE A 38 -10.22 2.19 -2.43
N GLY A 39 -11.40 1.96 -3.00
CA GLY A 39 -12.14 2.99 -3.72
C GLY A 39 -12.88 3.96 -2.82
N PRO A 40 -13.47 4.98 -3.43
CA PRO A 40 -13.35 5.32 -4.86
C PRO A 40 -12.00 5.93 -5.21
N ALA A 41 -11.46 5.55 -6.36
CA ALA A 41 -10.23 6.15 -6.89
C ALA A 41 -10.56 7.39 -7.73
N GLY A 42 -9.56 8.27 -7.90
CA GLY A 42 -9.69 9.45 -8.73
C GLY A 42 -9.65 9.16 -10.24
N PHE A 43 -9.64 7.89 -10.63
CA PHE A 43 -9.61 7.44 -12.03
C PHE A 43 -10.26 6.07 -12.14
N ASP A 44 -10.47 5.61 -13.39
CA ASP A 44 -11.11 4.31 -13.66
C ASP A 44 -10.14 3.16 -13.34
N LEU A 45 -10.56 2.27 -12.43
CA LEU A 45 -9.79 1.10 -11.98
C LEU A 45 -10.16 -0.18 -12.74
N SER A 46 -10.97 -0.12 -13.80
CA SER A 46 -11.31 -1.31 -14.58
C SER A 46 -10.06 -1.88 -15.24
N ASP A 47 -10.06 -3.20 -15.50
CA ASP A 47 -8.96 -3.86 -16.22
C ASP A 47 -8.69 -3.21 -17.57
N ARG A 48 -9.76 -2.81 -18.25
CA ARG A 48 -9.69 -2.15 -19.56
C ARG A 48 -8.96 -0.80 -19.46
N ALA A 49 -9.33 0.02 -18.47
CA ALA A 49 -8.71 1.33 -18.28
C ALA A 49 -7.25 1.20 -17.86
N LEU A 50 -6.93 0.27 -16.97
CA LEU A 50 -5.56 0.02 -16.53
C LEU A 50 -4.68 -0.47 -17.67
N LYS A 51 -5.17 -1.38 -18.50
CA LYS A 51 -4.44 -1.82 -19.71
C LYS A 51 -4.21 -0.68 -20.68
N ARG A 52 -5.21 0.17 -20.88
CA ARG A 52 -5.12 1.33 -21.77
C ARG A 52 -4.08 2.35 -21.28
N ALA A 53 -3.89 2.43 -19.98
CA ALA A 53 -2.87 3.30 -19.35
C ALA A 53 -1.47 2.70 -19.41
N GLY A 54 -1.27 1.56 -20.10
CA GLY A 54 0.05 0.93 -20.27
C GLY A 54 0.48 0.06 -19.09
N MET A 55 -0.46 -0.41 -18.27
CA MET A 55 -0.15 -1.25 -17.13
C MET A 55 -0.04 -2.72 -17.55
N ASP A 56 1.05 -3.06 -18.22
CA ASP A 56 1.29 -4.39 -18.79
C ASP A 56 1.46 -5.48 -17.74
N TYR A 57 1.72 -5.10 -16.49
CA TYR A 57 1.91 -6.03 -15.38
C TYR A 57 0.61 -6.41 -14.68
N LEU A 58 -0.54 -5.92 -15.15
CA LEU A 58 -1.82 -6.19 -14.51
C LEU A 58 -2.12 -7.69 -14.41
N ALA A 59 -1.80 -8.44 -15.45
CA ALA A 59 -2.01 -9.89 -15.48
C ALA A 59 -1.14 -10.65 -14.45
N MET A 60 -0.01 -10.06 -14.05
CA MET A 60 0.92 -10.62 -13.07
C MET A 60 0.68 -10.09 -11.66
N ALA A 61 -0.03 -8.97 -11.54
CA ALA A 61 -0.29 -8.34 -10.26
C ALA A 61 -1.46 -9.02 -9.56
N ALA A 62 -1.29 -9.35 -8.28
CA ALA A 62 -2.38 -9.83 -7.43
C ALA A 62 -3.15 -8.61 -6.90
N LEU A 63 -4.05 -8.07 -7.72
CA LEU A 63 -4.82 -6.88 -7.39
C LEU A 63 -6.19 -7.26 -6.85
N THR A 64 -6.53 -6.73 -5.68
CA THR A 64 -7.88 -6.80 -5.11
C THR A 64 -8.43 -5.39 -4.99
N ARG A 65 -9.65 -5.18 -5.53
CA ARG A 65 -10.37 -3.92 -5.43
C ARG A 65 -11.37 -4.01 -4.31
N HIS A 66 -11.37 -3.01 -3.43
CA HIS A 66 -12.39 -2.86 -2.39
C HIS A 66 -13.23 -1.63 -2.72
N ASP A 67 -14.54 -1.75 -2.63
CA ASP A 67 -15.45 -0.67 -3.05
C ASP A 67 -15.21 0.62 -2.25
N ASP A 68 -14.95 0.48 -0.97
CA ASP A 68 -14.74 1.61 -0.07
C ASP A 68 -13.97 1.18 1.19
N TRP A 69 -13.70 2.13 2.06
CA TRP A 69 -13.02 1.87 3.32
C TRP A 69 -13.76 0.88 4.23
N PRO A 70 -15.09 1.00 4.43
CA PRO A 70 -15.78 0.02 5.27
C PRO A 70 -15.65 -1.42 4.76
N ALA A 71 -15.72 -1.63 3.46
CA ALA A 71 -15.54 -2.95 2.85
C ALA A 71 -14.13 -3.49 3.10
N PHE A 72 -13.11 -2.66 2.92
CA PHE A 72 -11.73 -3.04 3.18
C PHE A 72 -11.52 -3.35 4.67
N ALA A 73 -12.03 -2.52 5.56
CA ALA A 73 -11.87 -2.70 6.99
C ALA A 73 -12.49 -4.02 7.47
N ALA A 74 -13.68 -4.37 6.97
CA ALA A 74 -14.32 -5.64 7.28
C ALA A 74 -13.52 -6.84 6.77
N TRP A 75 -13.01 -6.75 5.55
CA TRP A 75 -12.16 -7.79 4.97
C TRP A 75 -10.88 -7.98 5.77
N ARG A 76 -10.20 -6.88 6.11
CA ARG A 76 -8.95 -6.92 6.89
C ARG A 76 -9.18 -7.58 8.27
N GLU A 77 -10.25 -7.20 8.92
CA GLU A 77 -10.59 -7.75 10.24
C GLU A 77 -10.85 -9.25 10.16
N ALA A 78 -11.60 -9.68 9.14
CA ALA A 78 -11.88 -11.10 8.93
C ALA A 78 -10.60 -11.90 8.65
N GLU A 79 -9.62 -11.29 7.96
CA GLU A 79 -8.33 -11.90 7.67
C GLU A 79 -7.35 -11.85 8.85
N GLY A 80 -7.66 -11.07 9.89
CA GLY A 80 -6.79 -10.92 11.06
C GLY A 80 -5.46 -10.27 10.78
N ARG A 81 -5.39 -9.38 9.79
CA ARG A 81 -4.14 -8.74 9.38
C ARG A 81 -3.90 -7.43 10.10
N ARG A 82 -2.66 -7.19 10.50
CA ARG A 82 -2.25 -5.92 11.09
C ARG A 82 -2.17 -4.83 10.00
N LEU A 83 -2.66 -3.64 10.32
CA LEU A 83 -2.64 -2.49 9.41
C LEU A 83 -1.57 -1.50 9.86
N VAL A 84 -0.60 -1.25 8.98
CA VAL A 84 0.49 -0.31 9.21
C VAL A 84 0.32 0.86 8.25
N LEU A 85 0.04 2.04 8.78
CA LEU A 85 -0.14 3.25 7.98
C LEU A 85 1.18 3.99 7.83
N PHE A 86 1.56 4.27 6.58
CA PHE A 86 2.68 5.16 6.26
C PHE A 86 2.13 6.59 6.16
N THR A 87 2.58 7.47 7.04
CA THR A 87 2.08 8.84 7.12
C THR A 87 3.16 9.79 7.64
N THR A 88 3.22 10.98 7.08
CA THR A 88 4.12 12.03 7.55
C THR A 88 3.76 12.54 8.95
N ARG A 89 2.58 12.18 9.45
CA ARG A 89 2.09 12.55 10.78
C ARG A 89 2.59 11.61 11.89
N ALA A 90 3.26 10.52 11.53
CA ALA A 90 3.84 9.59 12.49
C ALA A 90 5.18 10.10 13.03
N THR A 91 5.63 9.50 14.12
CA THR A 91 6.93 9.82 14.72
C THR A 91 7.91 8.63 14.65
N LEU A 92 7.42 7.41 14.50
CA LEU A 92 8.24 6.21 14.44
C LEU A 92 8.77 6.00 13.02
N PRO A 93 10.10 6.01 12.81
CA PRO A 93 10.65 5.64 11.51
C PRO A 93 10.27 4.21 11.11
N TYR A 94 9.91 4.00 9.85
CA TYR A 94 9.46 2.70 9.36
C TYR A 94 10.52 1.60 9.54
N THR A 95 11.79 1.95 9.53
CA THR A 95 12.90 1.00 9.72
C THR A 95 12.99 0.47 11.14
N GLN A 96 12.32 1.11 12.10
CA GLN A 96 12.32 0.71 13.50
C GLN A 96 11.12 -0.18 13.88
N LEU A 97 10.20 -0.40 12.96
CA LEU A 97 9.08 -1.31 13.19
C LEU A 97 9.47 -2.71 12.75
N ALA A 98 9.16 -3.71 13.57
CA ALA A 98 9.30 -5.11 13.18
C ALA A 98 8.07 -5.52 12.37
N PHE A 99 8.25 -5.69 11.05
CA PHE A 99 7.18 -6.13 10.16
C PHE A 99 7.01 -7.64 10.19
N GLY A 100 5.78 -8.08 9.98
CA GLY A 100 5.44 -9.50 9.88
C GLY A 100 4.80 -9.85 8.54
N PRO A 101 4.67 -11.14 8.21
CA PRO A 101 4.13 -11.57 6.92
C PRO A 101 2.65 -11.25 6.73
N GLY A 102 1.91 -11.02 7.82
CA GLY A 102 0.49 -10.66 7.75
C GLY A 102 0.22 -9.17 7.60
N ASP A 103 1.24 -8.33 7.57
CA ASP A 103 1.06 -6.87 7.58
C ASP A 103 0.52 -6.34 6.26
N ILE A 104 -0.38 -5.37 6.36
CA ILE A 104 -0.81 -4.55 5.24
C ILE A 104 -0.18 -3.18 5.42
N LEU A 105 0.58 -2.75 4.41
CA LEU A 105 1.20 -1.42 4.36
C LEU A 105 0.25 -0.49 3.64
N LEU A 106 -0.35 0.45 4.36
CA LEU A 106 -1.36 1.36 3.83
C LEU A 106 -0.74 2.71 3.51
N PHE A 107 -1.04 3.22 2.32
CA PHE A 107 -0.59 4.52 1.82
C PHE A 107 -1.80 5.38 1.52
N GLY A 108 -1.76 6.63 1.95
CA GLY A 108 -2.82 7.59 1.74
C GLY A 108 -2.84 8.18 0.33
N ARG A 109 -3.86 8.99 0.06
CA ARG A 109 -3.98 9.74 -1.21
C ARG A 109 -2.78 10.65 -1.39
N GLU A 110 -2.34 10.79 -2.63
CA GLU A 110 -1.21 11.65 -2.97
C GLU A 110 -1.48 13.11 -2.57
N THR A 111 -2.73 13.54 -2.66
CA THR A 111 -3.13 14.94 -2.42
C THR A 111 -3.58 15.23 -0.99
N ALA A 112 -4.05 14.23 -0.25
CA ALA A 112 -4.73 14.48 1.03
C ALA A 112 -4.44 13.48 2.14
N GLY A 113 -3.62 12.45 1.89
CA GLY A 113 -3.38 11.39 2.87
C GLY A 113 -4.64 10.59 3.16
N VAL A 114 -4.89 10.30 4.43
CA VAL A 114 -6.08 9.56 4.88
C VAL A 114 -6.88 10.38 5.90
N PRO A 115 -8.22 10.14 5.99
CA PRO A 115 -9.03 10.77 7.03
C PRO A 115 -8.62 10.34 8.44
N ASP A 116 -9.01 11.11 9.44
CA ASP A 116 -8.71 10.81 10.84
C ASP A 116 -9.23 9.45 11.29
N ALA A 117 -10.38 9.01 10.77
CA ALA A 117 -10.94 7.69 11.08
C ALA A 117 -10.01 6.55 10.63
N VAL A 118 -9.37 6.70 9.48
CA VAL A 118 -8.41 5.73 8.95
C VAL A 118 -7.11 5.77 9.77
N GLN A 119 -6.65 6.96 10.14
CA GLN A 119 -5.52 7.14 11.06
C GLN A 119 -5.76 6.38 12.36
N ALA A 120 -6.93 6.54 12.94
CA ALA A 120 -7.30 5.90 14.20
C ALA A 120 -7.42 4.37 14.08
N ALA A 121 -7.83 3.87 12.92
CA ALA A 121 -8.01 2.44 12.68
C ALA A 121 -6.70 1.68 12.47
N ALA A 122 -5.60 2.36 12.15
CA ALA A 122 -4.31 1.71 11.94
C ALA A 122 -3.77 1.15 13.26
N ASP A 123 -3.21 -0.04 13.21
CA ASP A 123 -2.57 -0.67 14.37
C ASP A 123 -1.23 0.00 14.66
N GLU A 124 -0.49 0.36 13.61
CA GLU A 124 0.79 1.06 13.71
C GLU A 124 0.83 2.20 12.69
N ARG A 125 1.59 3.24 13.01
CA ARG A 125 1.82 4.39 12.13
C ARG A 125 3.31 4.64 12.07
N VAL A 126 3.83 4.72 10.86
CA VAL A 126 5.26 4.91 10.63
C VAL A 126 5.48 6.01 9.59
N LEU A 127 6.68 6.55 9.58
CA LEU A 127 7.07 7.54 8.59
C LEU A 127 8.37 7.14 7.90
N VAL A 128 8.57 7.67 6.71
CA VAL A 128 9.87 7.66 6.05
C VAL A 128 10.58 8.96 6.44
N PRO A 129 11.69 8.89 7.20
CA PRO A 129 12.41 10.11 7.59
C PRO A 129 12.91 10.87 6.37
N MET A 130 12.80 12.19 6.40
CA MET A 130 13.26 13.06 5.32
C MET A 130 14.25 14.07 5.86
N PRO A 131 15.52 13.68 6.07
CA PRO A 131 16.52 14.58 6.66
C PRO A 131 16.81 15.81 5.81
N GLY A 132 16.48 15.77 4.52
CA GLY A 132 16.59 16.92 3.64
C GLY A 132 15.49 17.96 3.78
N GLY A 133 14.47 17.71 4.63
CA GLY A 133 13.42 18.70 4.95
C GLY A 133 12.25 18.74 3.98
N GLY A 134 12.07 17.76 3.13
CA GLY A 134 10.91 17.69 2.24
C GLY A 134 9.61 17.43 3.01
N ARG A 135 8.46 17.77 2.41
CA ARG A 135 7.14 17.55 3.01
C ARG A 135 6.65 16.13 2.82
N SER A 136 6.89 15.58 1.64
CA SER A 136 6.49 14.21 1.29
C SER A 136 7.30 13.72 0.10
N LEU A 137 7.38 12.41 -0.02
CA LEU A 137 7.92 11.74 -1.21
C LEU A 137 6.80 11.34 -2.13
N ASN A 138 7.13 11.12 -3.40
CA ASN A 138 6.24 10.48 -4.36
C ASN A 138 5.74 9.15 -3.77
N LEU A 139 4.45 8.87 -3.92
CA LEU A 139 3.80 7.69 -3.34
C LEU A 139 4.47 6.38 -3.77
N ALA A 140 4.78 6.23 -5.05
CA ALA A 140 5.41 5.02 -5.56
C ALA A 140 6.82 4.83 -4.99
N MET A 141 7.55 5.91 -4.78
CA MET A 141 8.87 5.85 -4.13
C MET A 141 8.75 5.41 -2.67
N THR A 142 7.79 5.97 -1.94
CA THR A 142 7.53 5.57 -0.57
C THR A 142 7.16 4.08 -0.50
N ALA A 143 6.28 3.63 -1.38
CA ALA A 143 5.88 2.23 -1.44
C ALA A 143 7.07 1.30 -1.75
N ALA A 144 7.96 1.72 -2.65
CA ALA A 144 9.15 0.94 -2.99
C ALA A 144 10.11 0.83 -1.81
N MET A 145 10.34 1.92 -1.09
CA MET A 145 11.17 1.91 0.11
C MET A 145 10.58 1.00 1.19
N ALA A 146 9.28 1.11 1.41
CA ALA A 146 8.56 0.29 2.38
C ALA A 146 8.62 -1.20 2.03
N ALA A 147 8.36 -1.54 0.78
CA ALA A 147 8.41 -2.90 0.29
C ALA A 147 9.82 -3.49 0.43
N GLY A 148 10.84 -2.71 0.09
CA GLY A 148 12.23 -3.13 0.24
C GLY A 148 12.60 -3.45 1.69
N GLU A 149 12.20 -2.61 2.63
CA GLU A 149 12.48 -2.84 4.06
C GLU A 149 11.73 -4.07 4.59
N VAL A 150 10.47 -4.22 4.25
CA VAL A 150 9.67 -5.37 4.67
C VAL A 150 10.26 -6.68 4.14
N MET A 151 10.64 -6.70 2.86
CA MET A 151 11.24 -7.87 2.25
C MET A 151 12.60 -8.20 2.90
N ARG A 152 13.40 -7.17 3.21
CA ARG A 152 14.67 -7.38 3.93
C ARG A 152 14.43 -8.05 5.28
N GLN A 153 13.48 -7.55 6.05
CA GLN A 153 13.18 -8.10 7.37
C GLN A 153 12.67 -9.55 7.30
N ILE A 154 11.81 -9.84 6.36
CA ILE A 154 11.17 -11.17 6.25
C ILE A 154 12.11 -12.21 5.67
N THR A 155 12.90 -11.87 4.66
CA THR A 155 13.78 -12.83 3.97
C THR A 155 15.09 -13.09 4.72
N VAL A 156 15.55 -12.17 5.55
CA VAL A 156 16.82 -12.32 6.30
C VAL A 156 16.60 -13.06 7.62
N ASN A 157 15.36 -13.15 8.05
CA ASN A 157 15.01 -13.92 9.25
C ASN A 157 14.66 -15.37 8.84
#